data_df33e87d7fcce0df23c541d4f200ef66
#
_entry.id   df33e87d7fcce0df23c541d4f200ef66
#
_cell.length_a   1.000
_cell.length_b   1.000
_cell.length_c   1.000
_cell.angle_alpha   90.00
_cell.angle_beta   90.00
_cell.angle_gamma   90.00
#
_symmetry.space_group_name_H-M   'P 1'
#
loop_
_entity.id
_entity.type
_entity.pdbx_description
1 polymer ?
#
loop_
_entity_poly.entity_id
_entity_poly.type
_entity_poly.pdbx_seq_one_letter_code
_entity_poly.pdbx_strand_id
1 'polypeptide(L)'
;GTCKIDDKDVVMIVIDSSFLGGSMGVVVGEKVTLALELAKRKKIPCICTVSSSGTRLQEGIFSLLQMAKTSFAVRSLKDANIPFITILSNPTTGQIFSSFASLSDIIISEPNAQIGFSSLGEITEFDKNKKDLPHTSETFIQFGQIDKIINRDKIKTNLSLLLDLLYPNHKVNSIKIGKEYLKKNFPYKNPEEIIKLSRNKNRPKARYYLENIFTNFFEIHGDRVSYDDTSIITGIGKISGQSVMIIAQQKSEKNIRRKSSSGSQSGEITPSGFRKATRAINLAELFKIPLVSFVDTPGPALGME
;
A
#
# COMPACT_ATOMS: atom_id res chain seq x y z
N GLY A 1 -0.81 -20.63 10.77
CA GLY A 1 -1.42 -21.82 10.16
C GLY A 1 -2.00 -21.53 8.79
N THR A 2 -2.56 -22.53 8.11
CA THR A 2 -3.28 -22.34 6.83
C THR A 2 -4.77 -22.23 7.09
N CYS A 3 -5.42 -21.35 6.35
CA CYS A 3 -6.88 -21.20 6.36
C CYS A 3 -7.37 -20.76 4.97
N LYS A 4 -8.69 -20.58 4.85
CA LYS A 4 -9.30 -20.01 3.65
C LYS A 4 -9.97 -18.68 3.97
N ILE A 5 -9.79 -17.73 3.06
CA ILE A 5 -10.61 -16.51 3.01
C ILE A 5 -11.45 -16.64 1.75
N ASP A 6 -12.77 -16.82 1.95
CA ASP A 6 -13.67 -17.37 0.95
C ASP A 6 -13.09 -18.69 0.39
N ASP A 7 -12.87 -18.82 -0.92
CA ASP A 7 -12.32 -20.03 -1.54
C ASP A 7 -10.79 -20.03 -1.72
N LYS A 8 -10.09 -19.01 -1.21
CA LYS A 8 -8.65 -18.83 -1.44
C LYS A 8 -7.83 -19.28 -0.25
N ASP A 9 -6.88 -20.19 -0.50
CA ASP A 9 -5.94 -20.65 0.52
C ASP A 9 -4.93 -19.55 0.87
N VAL A 10 -4.71 -19.34 2.15
CA VAL A 10 -3.72 -18.40 2.68
C VAL A 10 -2.98 -19.00 3.88
N VAL A 11 -1.78 -18.50 4.15
CA VAL A 11 -1.13 -18.67 5.44
C VAL A 11 -1.51 -17.47 6.30
N MET A 12 -2.05 -17.72 7.49
CA MET A 12 -2.45 -16.71 8.45
C MET A 12 -1.52 -16.71 9.66
N ILE A 13 -0.98 -15.54 9.98
CA ILE A 13 -0.26 -15.23 11.21
C ILE A 13 -1.16 -14.32 12.05
N VAL A 14 -1.34 -14.62 13.32
CA VAL A 14 -2.08 -13.78 14.26
C VAL A 14 -1.22 -13.56 15.49
N ILE A 15 -0.94 -12.30 15.79
CA ILE A 15 -0.27 -11.86 17.01
C ILE A 15 -1.28 -11.08 17.82
N ASP A 16 -1.57 -11.56 19.02
CA ASP A 16 -2.60 -11.02 19.89
C ASP A 16 -1.95 -10.42 21.15
N SER A 17 -2.26 -9.16 21.43
CA SER A 17 -1.76 -8.44 22.59
C SER A 17 -2.31 -8.96 23.93
N SER A 18 -3.40 -9.72 23.92
CA SER A 18 -3.92 -10.36 25.12
C SER A 18 -2.94 -11.37 25.73
N PHE A 19 -2.04 -11.95 24.92
CA PHE A 19 -0.99 -12.84 25.39
C PHE A 19 0.35 -12.15 25.49
N LEU A 20 0.81 -11.86 26.70
CA LEU A 20 2.08 -11.19 27.01
C LEU A 20 2.30 -9.88 26.20
N GLY A 21 1.23 -9.08 26.04
CA GLY A 21 1.27 -7.85 25.26
C GLY A 21 1.54 -8.06 23.76
N GLY A 22 1.39 -9.29 23.23
CA GLY A 22 1.78 -9.62 21.85
C GLY A 22 3.28 -9.53 21.61
N SER A 23 4.10 -9.46 22.65
CA SER A 23 5.53 -9.14 22.55
C SER A 23 6.32 -10.22 21.81
N MET A 24 7.26 -9.79 20.94
CA MET A 24 8.09 -10.69 20.16
C MET A 24 9.31 -11.16 20.92
N GLY A 25 9.39 -12.46 21.17
CA GLY A 25 10.56 -13.20 21.63
C GLY A 25 10.91 -14.29 20.63
N VAL A 26 11.81 -15.21 21.01
CA VAL A 26 12.36 -16.28 20.16
C VAL A 26 11.24 -17.15 19.55
N VAL A 27 10.28 -17.57 20.36
CA VAL A 27 9.19 -18.46 19.90
C VAL A 27 8.28 -17.73 18.90
N VAL A 28 7.97 -16.45 19.12
CA VAL A 28 7.14 -15.66 18.19
C VAL A 28 7.90 -15.46 16.87
N GLY A 29 9.17 -15.07 16.93
CA GLY A 29 9.99 -14.88 15.74
C GLY A 29 10.14 -16.18 14.93
N GLU A 30 10.33 -17.33 15.59
CA GLU A 30 10.36 -18.64 14.94
C GLU A 30 9.04 -18.95 14.24
N LYS A 31 7.91 -18.80 14.93
CA LYS A 31 6.58 -19.09 14.35
C LYS A 31 6.27 -18.19 13.15
N VAL A 32 6.65 -16.91 13.19
CA VAL A 32 6.51 -15.99 12.05
C VAL A 32 7.36 -16.45 10.88
N THR A 33 8.63 -16.80 11.13
CA THR A 33 9.54 -17.30 10.10
C THR A 33 8.99 -18.55 9.44
N LEU A 34 8.62 -19.55 10.23
CA LEU A 34 8.04 -20.82 9.73
C LEU A 34 6.75 -20.62 8.92
N ALA A 35 5.92 -19.65 9.31
CA ALA A 35 4.70 -19.30 8.57
C ALA A 35 5.02 -18.68 7.20
N LEU A 36 5.98 -17.75 7.13
CA LEU A 36 6.45 -17.16 5.87
C LEU A 36 7.09 -18.21 4.95
N GLU A 37 7.91 -19.11 5.51
CA GLU A 37 8.47 -20.22 4.76
C GLU A 37 7.40 -21.22 4.27
N LEU A 38 6.35 -21.45 5.07
CA LEU A 38 5.23 -22.27 4.67
C LEU A 38 4.48 -21.65 3.49
N ALA A 39 4.24 -20.33 3.52
CA ALA A 39 3.63 -19.59 2.41
C ALA A 39 4.46 -19.73 1.12
N LYS A 40 5.78 -19.59 1.24
CA LYS A 40 6.72 -19.79 0.13
C LYS A 40 6.64 -21.19 -0.45
N ARG A 41 6.69 -22.23 0.40
CA ARG A 41 6.63 -23.65 -0.03
C ARG A 41 5.31 -23.97 -0.72
N LYS A 42 4.19 -23.47 -0.17
CA LYS A 42 2.85 -23.71 -0.72
C LYS A 42 2.51 -22.80 -1.89
N LYS A 43 3.31 -21.73 -2.13
CA LYS A 43 3.05 -20.70 -3.13
C LYS A 43 1.69 -20.03 -2.97
N ILE A 44 1.30 -19.75 -1.72
CA ILE A 44 0.04 -19.07 -1.37
C ILE A 44 0.33 -17.80 -0.58
N PRO A 45 -0.52 -16.76 -0.66
CA PRO A 45 -0.32 -15.52 0.06
C PRO A 45 -0.18 -15.72 1.57
N CYS A 46 0.62 -14.86 2.20
CA CYS A 46 0.70 -14.77 3.65
C CYS A 46 -0.01 -13.50 4.14
N ILE A 47 -0.85 -13.64 5.15
CA ILE A 47 -1.54 -12.54 5.80
C ILE A 47 -1.16 -12.56 7.27
N CYS A 48 -0.80 -11.39 7.81
CA CYS A 48 -0.44 -11.23 9.21
C CYS A 48 -1.32 -10.18 9.86
N THR A 49 -2.07 -10.54 10.90
CA THR A 49 -2.75 -9.60 11.79
C THR A 49 -1.91 -9.40 13.03
N VAL A 50 -1.62 -8.17 13.36
CA VAL A 50 -0.69 -7.82 14.43
C VAL A 50 -1.34 -6.88 15.43
N SER A 51 -1.31 -7.29 16.71
CA SER A 51 -1.50 -6.41 17.87
C SER A 51 -0.37 -6.70 18.86
N SER A 52 0.55 -5.74 19.07
CA SER A 52 1.78 -5.97 19.82
C SER A 52 2.35 -4.69 20.42
N SER A 53 2.86 -4.80 21.64
CA SER A 53 3.64 -3.76 22.34
C SER A 53 5.14 -3.75 21.96
N GLY A 54 5.60 -4.69 21.12
CA GLY A 54 6.97 -4.71 20.64
C GLY A 54 7.84 -5.84 21.17
N THR A 55 9.00 -5.50 21.72
CA THR A 55 10.04 -6.45 22.15
C THR A 55 9.71 -7.12 23.47
N ARG A 56 9.94 -8.43 23.57
CA ARG A 56 9.90 -9.16 24.83
C ARG A 56 11.21 -8.95 25.59
N LEU A 57 11.21 -8.00 26.52
CA LEU A 57 12.42 -7.58 27.26
C LEU A 57 13.05 -8.72 28.07
N GLN A 58 12.24 -9.65 28.58
CA GLN A 58 12.70 -10.78 29.41
C GLN A 58 13.65 -11.74 28.67
N GLU A 59 13.58 -11.77 27.33
CA GLU A 59 14.47 -12.60 26.52
C GLU A 59 15.74 -11.88 26.04
N GLY A 60 15.90 -10.59 26.42
CA GLY A 60 17.10 -9.81 26.14
C GLY A 60 17.47 -9.76 24.66
N ILE A 61 18.75 -9.95 24.35
CA ILE A 61 19.30 -9.86 22.98
C ILE A 61 18.65 -10.85 21.99
N PHE A 62 18.17 -12.01 22.47
CA PHE A 62 17.55 -13.00 21.62
C PHE A 62 16.23 -12.51 21.02
N SER A 63 15.49 -11.64 21.74
CA SER A 63 14.33 -10.95 21.17
C SER A 63 14.72 -10.04 20.00
N LEU A 64 15.80 -9.27 20.15
CA LEU A 64 16.26 -8.33 19.12
C LEU A 64 16.71 -9.07 17.85
N LEU A 65 17.36 -10.22 17.99
CA LEU A 65 17.78 -11.03 16.85
C LEU A 65 16.61 -11.53 15.99
N GLN A 66 15.39 -11.58 16.56
CA GLN A 66 14.21 -11.97 15.79
C GLN A 66 13.86 -10.95 14.69
N MET A 67 14.25 -9.67 14.83
CA MET A 67 14.04 -8.67 13.78
C MET A 67 14.75 -9.08 12.48
N ALA A 68 16.05 -9.40 12.57
CA ALA A 68 16.81 -9.82 11.42
C ALA A 68 16.25 -11.10 10.79
N LYS A 69 15.93 -12.09 11.64
CA LYS A 69 15.40 -13.39 11.22
C LYS A 69 14.07 -13.25 10.44
N THR A 70 13.12 -12.54 11.00
CA THR A 70 11.80 -12.36 10.36
C THR A 70 11.88 -11.48 9.12
N SER A 71 12.72 -10.44 9.11
CA SER A 71 12.94 -9.59 7.93
C SER A 71 13.57 -10.38 6.78
N PHE A 72 14.52 -11.28 7.07
CA PHE A 72 15.09 -12.17 6.08
C PHE A 72 14.05 -13.14 5.49
N ALA A 73 13.15 -13.66 6.32
CA ALA A 73 12.06 -14.52 5.86
C ALA A 73 11.09 -13.76 4.93
N VAL A 74 10.76 -12.49 5.25
CA VAL A 74 9.97 -11.64 4.34
C VAL A 74 10.68 -11.43 3.02
N ARG A 75 11.98 -11.14 3.04
CA ARG A 75 12.76 -10.99 1.81
C ARG A 75 12.72 -12.25 0.96
N SER A 76 12.90 -13.42 1.59
CA SER A 76 12.82 -14.72 0.91
C SER A 76 11.45 -14.99 0.28
N LEU A 77 10.36 -14.48 0.89
CA LEU A 77 9.00 -14.59 0.37
C LEU A 77 8.82 -13.67 -0.86
N LYS A 78 9.33 -12.45 -0.81
CA LYS A 78 9.32 -11.49 -1.93
C LYS A 78 10.08 -12.03 -3.14
N ASP A 79 11.26 -12.61 -2.93
CA ASP A 79 12.05 -13.21 -4.00
C ASP A 79 11.32 -14.39 -4.67
N ALA A 80 10.36 -15.00 -3.99
CA ALA A 80 9.48 -16.04 -4.53
C ALA A 80 8.22 -15.48 -5.20
N ASN A 81 8.03 -14.16 -5.25
CA ASN A 81 6.83 -13.46 -5.76
C ASN A 81 5.53 -13.90 -5.06
N ILE A 82 5.58 -14.11 -3.75
CA ILE A 82 4.43 -14.47 -2.93
C ILE A 82 3.95 -13.22 -2.18
N PRO A 83 2.67 -12.82 -2.32
CA PRO A 83 2.13 -11.66 -1.63
C PRO A 83 2.18 -11.79 -0.11
N PHE A 84 2.65 -10.73 0.55
CA PHE A 84 2.62 -10.59 2.00
C PHE A 84 1.81 -9.35 2.39
N ILE A 85 0.73 -9.55 3.14
CA ILE A 85 -0.20 -8.51 3.56
C ILE A 85 -0.19 -8.43 5.08
N THR A 86 -0.05 -7.22 5.63
CA THR A 86 -0.11 -7.01 7.08
C THR A 86 -1.30 -6.14 7.45
N ILE A 87 -1.98 -6.52 8.53
CA ILE A 87 -3.06 -5.76 9.16
C ILE A 87 -2.55 -5.31 10.53
N LEU A 88 -2.46 -4.01 10.70
CA LEU A 88 -1.99 -3.39 11.93
C LEU A 88 -3.21 -3.05 12.81
N SER A 89 -3.35 -3.77 13.91
CA SER A 89 -4.35 -3.51 14.95
C SER A 89 -3.73 -2.71 16.08
N ASN A 90 -4.56 -2.18 16.96
CA ASN A 90 -4.12 -1.38 18.10
C ASN A 90 -3.67 -2.27 19.28
N PRO A 91 -2.44 -2.06 19.84
CA PRO A 91 -1.32 -1.33 19.30
C PRO A 91 -0.46 -2.19 18.35
N THR A 92 0.31 -1.57 17.47
CA THR A 92 1.38 -2.26 16.72
C THR A 92 2.65 -1.42 16.78
N THR A 93 3.53 -1.72 17.72
CA THR A 93 4.67 -0.86 18.07
C THR A 93 5.99 -1.61 18.16
N GLY A 94 7.08 -0.86 18.23
CA GLY A 94 8.42 -1.36 18.51
C GLY A 94 8.95 -2.32 17.46
N GLN A 95 9.59 -3.36 17.94
CA GLN A 95 10.32 -4.33 17.14
C GLN A 95 9.49 -4.99 16.02
N ILE A 96 8.23 -5.30 16.28
CA ILE A 96 7.36 -5.95 15.29
C ILE A 96 7.06 -5.01 14.15
N PHE A 97 6.70 -3.75 14.44
CA PHE A 97 6.48 -2.76 13.40
C PHE A 97 7.76 -2.52 12.59
N SER A 98 8.89 -2.29 13.25
CA SER A 98 10.16 -1.99 12.61
C SER A 98 10.88 -3.16 11.92
N SER A 99 10.27 -4.35 11.92
CA SER A 99 10.78 -5.51 11.21
C SER A 99 9.80 -6.00 10.13
N PHE A 100 9.25 -7.20 10.27
CA PHE A 100 8.47 -7.84 9.23
C PHE A 100 7.15 -7.13 8.90
N ALA A 101 6.50 -6.46 9.87
CA ALA A 101 5.19 -5.86 9.63
C ALA A 101 5.24 -4.69 8.64
N SER A 102 6.26 -3.81 8.75
CA SER A 102 6.46 -2.69 7.81
C SER A 102 7.05 -3.10 6.46
N LEU A 103 7.62 -4.30 6.38
CA LEU A 103 8.23 -4.84 5.16
C LEU A 103 7.22 -5.54 4.23
N SER A 104 5.96 -5.67 4.62
CA SER A 104 4.93 -6.29 3.78
C SER A 104 4.64 -5.48 2.51
N ASP A 105 4.12 -6.15 1.50
CA ASP A 105 3.80 -5.54 0.21
C ASP A 105 2.63 -4.57 0.33
N ILE A 106 1.62 -4.95 1.10
CA ILE A 106 0.43 -4.15 1.40
C ILE A 106 0.21 -4.13 2.91
N ILE A 107 0.04 -2.92 3.44
CA ILE A 107 -0.20 -2.66 4.85
C ILE A 107 -1.55 -2.00 5.04
N ILE A 108 -2.44 -2.69 5.72
CA ILE A 108 -3.75 -2.19 6.13
C ILE A 108 -3.67 -1.87 7.62
N SER A 109 -4.35 -0.82 8.06
CA SER A 109 -4.46 -0.52 9.48
C SER A 109 -5.90 -0.34 9.90
N GLU A 110 -6.19 -0.64 11.17
CA GLU A 110 -7.46 -0.26 11.79
C GLU A 110 -7.46 1.24 12.12
N PRO A 111 -8.63 1.90 12.17
CA PRO A 111 -8.72 3.31 12.55
C PRO A 111 -8.17 3.53 13.97
N ASN A 112 -7.50 4.65 14.17
CA ASN A 112 -6.91 5.08 15.45
C ASN A 112 -5.95 4.05 16.09
N ALA A 113 -5.42 3.09 15.34
CA ALA A 113 -4.42 2.18 15.86
C ALA A 113 -3.12 2.94 16.15
N GLN A 114 -2.56 2.71 17.33
CA GLN A 114 -1.24 3.22 17.70
C GLN A 114 -0.17 2.39 17.00
N ILE A 115 0.62 3.07 16.18
CA ILE A 115 1.64 2.46 15.33
C ILE A 115 2.93 3.23 15.50
N GLY A 116 4.05 2.55 15.56
CA GLY A 116 5.34 3.25 15.59
C GLY A 116 6.54 2.37 15.88
N PHE A 117 7.70 2.98 15.66
CA PHE A 117 8.99 2.34 15.96
C PHE A 117 9.23 2.21 17.47
N SER A 118 8.90 3.26 18.24
CA SER A 118 9.10 3.30 19.69
C SER A 118 8.15 2.36 20.42
N SER A 119 8.44 2.06 21.66
CA SER A 119 7.55 1.30 22.53
C SER A 119 6.23 2.05 22.78
N LEU A 120 5.17 1.32 23.11
CA LEU A 120 3.88 1.94 23.39
C LEU A 120 3.97 2.99 24.52
N GLY A 121 4.79 2.73 25.57
CA GLY A 121 5.00 3.67 26.67
C GLY A 121 5.61 4.98 26.21
N GLU A 122 6.65 4.93 25.38
CA GLU A 122 7.29 6.13 24.80
C GLU A 122 6.33 6.89 23.89
N ILE A 123 5.61 6.20 23.01
CA ILE A 123 4.63 6.83 22.11
C ILE A 123 3.58 7.61 22.92
N THR A 124 3.03 7.00 23.97
CA THR A 124 2.01 7.66 24.81
C THR A 124 2.55 8.85 25.58
N GLU A 125 3.84 8.86 25.94
CA GLU A 125 4.49 9.98 26.60
C GLU A 125 4.76 11.14 25.63
N PHE A 126 5.20 10.87 24.41
CA PHE A 126 5.34 11.86 23.34
C PHE A 126 4.00 12.51 23.00
N ASP A 127 2.96 11.73 22.78
CA ASP A 127 1.62 12.23 22.42
C ASP A 127 1.01 13.16 23.50
N LYS A 128 1.36 12.95 24.80
CA LYS A 128 0.94 13.85 25.90
C LYS A 128 1.55 15.24 25.81
N ASN A 129 2.75 15.36 25.26
CA ASN A 129 3.47 16.63 25.18
C ASN A 129 3.00 17.53 24.01
N LYS A 130 2.05 17.08 23.19
CA LYS A 130 1.37 17.82 22.09
C LYS A 130 2.28 18.58 21.10
N LYS A 131 3.57 18.35 21.10
CA LYS A 131 4.51 19.00 20.18
C LYS A 131 4.71 18.21 18.89
N ASP A 132 4.51 16.89 18.94
CA ASP A 132 4.71 15.97 17.85
C ASP A 132 3.37 15.44 17.31
N LEU A 133 3.38 14.98 16.06
CA LEU A 133 2.22 14.38 15.44
C LEU A 133 1.90 13.03 16.12
N PRO A 134 0.63 12.72 16.38
CA PRO A 134 0.26 11.48 17.03
C PRO A 134 0.68 10.25 16.20
N HIS A 135 1.14 9.20 16.88
CA HIS A 135 1.54 7.93 16.26
C HIS A 135 0.32 7.05 15.97
N THR A 136 -0.57 7.55 15.11
CA THR A 136 -1.80 6.85 14.73
C THR A 136 -1.82 6.46 13.25
N SER A 137 -2.72 5.55 12.92
CA SER A 137 -2.96 5.13 11.53
C SER A 137 -3.18 6.31 10.59
N GLU A 138 -3.92 7.34 11.06
CA GLU A 138 -4.26 8.54 10.31
C GLU A 138 -3.02 9.39 9.98
N THR A 139 -2.06 9.40 10.86
CA THR A 139 -0.77 10.07 10.62
C THR A 139 0.09 9.23 9.68
N PHE A 140 0.15 7.92 9.90
CA PHE A 140 0.99 7.02 9.12
C PHE A 140 0.56 6.92 7.64
N ILE A 141 -0.74 7.03 7.34
CA ILE A 141 -1.19 7.08 5.94
C ILE A 141 -0.78 8.40 5.27
N GLN A 142 -0.79 9.52 5.99
CA GLN A 142 -0.33 10.81 5.46
C GLN A 142 1.18 10.80 5.14
N PHE A 143 1.97 10.12 5.98
CA PHE A 143 3.40 9.89 5.74
C PHE A 143 3.69 8.74 4.77
N GLY A 144 2.67 8.19 4.13
CA GLY A 144 2.85 7.15 3.11
C GLY A 144 3.38 5.82 3.62
N GLN A 145 3.26 5.55 4.93
CA GLN A 145 3.80 4.34 5.56
C GLN A 145 2.82 3.16 5.51
N ILE A 146 1.53 3.42 5.37
CA ILE A 146 0.49 2.40 5.22
C ILE A 146 -0.36 2.67 3.98
N ASP A 147 -1.02 1.63 3.46
CA ASP A 147 -1.79 1.71 2.22
C ASP A 147 -3.24 2.12 2.43
N LYS A 148 -3.85 1.63 3.49
CA LYS A 148 -5.28 1.85 3.70
C LYS A 148 -5.66 1.70 5.16
N ILE A 149 -6.61 2.53 5.60
CA ILE A 149 -7.29 2.39 6.89
C ILE A 149 -8.65 1.75 6.66
N ILE A 150 -8.93 0.64 7.35
CA ILE A 150 -10.13 -0.17 7.17
C ILE A 150 -10.71 -0.54 8.53
N ASN A 151 -11.99 -0.29 8.74
CA ASN A 151 -12.70 -0.75 9.93
C ASN A 151 -12.68 -2.28 10.02
N ARG A 152 -12.59 -2.81 11.24
CA ARG A 152 -12.46 -4.25 11.52
C ARG A 152 -13.53 -5.10 10.85
N ASP A 153 -14.77 -4.66 10.83
CA ASP A 153 -15.92 -5.32 10.21
C ASP A 153 -15.76 -5.48 8.68
N LYS A 154 -14.98 -4.60 8.03
CA LYS A 154 -14.75 -4.59 6.59
C LYS A 154 -13.42 -5.25 6.17
N ILE A 155 -12.58 -5.67 7.12
CA ILE A 155 -11.26 -6.25 6.81
C ILE A 155 -11.43 -7.51 5.96
N LYS A 156 -12.32 -8.44 6.34
CA LYS A 156 -12.53 -9.69 5.58
C LYS A 156 -12.90 -9.41 4.12
N THR A 157 -13.86 -8.52 3.88
CA THR A 157 -14.30 -8.16 2.53
C THR A 157 -13.19 -7.53 1.70
N ASN A 158 -12.38 -6.64 2.30
CA ASN A 158 -11.24 -6.03 1.62
C ASN A 158 -10.10 -7.02 1.36
N LEU A 159 -9.86 -7.96 2.27
CA LEU A 159 -8.88 -9.03 2.05
C LEU A 159 -9.32 -9.97 0.93
N SER A 160 -10.60 -10.35 0.90
CA SER A 160 -11.15 -11.17 -0.18
C SER A 160 -11.00 -10.49 -1.52
N LEU A 161 -11.34 -9.19 -1.61
CA LEU A 161 -11.14 -8.35 -2.79
C LEU A 161 -9.66 -8.32 -3.21
N LEU A 162 -8.77 -8.05 -2.27
CA LEU A 162 -7.33 -7.95 -2.54
C LEU A 162 -6.74 -9.27 -3.01
N LEU A 163 -7.10 -10.39 -2.37
CA LEU A 163 -6.71 -11.71 -2.82
C LEU A 163 -7.23 -12.02 -4.23
N ASP A 164 -8.46 -11.58 -4.56
CA ASP A 164 -9.03 -11.75 -5.89
C ASP A 164 -8.29 -10.93 -6.97
N LEU A 165 -7.74 -9.78 -6.57
CA LEU A 165 -6.92 -8.94 -7.44
C LEU A 165 -5.50 -9.50 -7.63
N LEU A 166 -4.94 -10.15 -6.61
CA LEU A 166 -3.55 -10.64 -6.60
C LEU A 166 -3.41 -12.08 -7.08
N TYR A 167 -4.49 -12.87 -7.11
CA TYR A 167 -4.43 -14.23 -7.61
C TYR A 167 -4.37 -14.24 -9.14
N PRO A 168 -3.31 -14.78 -9.75
CA PRO A 168 -3.14 -14.75 -11.20
C PRO A 168 -3.97 -15.86 -11.87
N ASN A 169 -5.29 -15.76 -11.83
CA ASN A 169 -6.17 -16.68 -12.58
C ASN A 169 -6.46 -16.19 -14.01
N HIS A 170 -5.63 -15.27 -14.52
CA HIS A 170 -5.95 -14.66 -15.80
C HIS A 170 -5.03 -15.18 -16.90
N LYS A 171 -5.57 -16.09 -17.73
CA LYS A 171 -5.10 -16.22 -19.10
C LYS A 171 -5.40 -14.88 -19.77
N VAL A 172 -4.36 -14.15 -20.15
CA VAL A 172 -4.50 -12.98 -21.00
C VAL A 172 -5.14 -13.46 -22.31
N ASN A 173 -6.45 -13.34 -22.40
CA ASN A 173 -7.10 -13.48 -23.70
C ASN A 173 -6.66 -12.27 -24.52
N SER A 174 -5.79 -12.49 -25.48
CA SER A 174 -5.39 -11.45 -26.43
C SER A 174 -6.66 -10.95 -27.12
N ILE A 175 -7.17 -9.82 -26.67
CA ILE A 175 -8.23 -9.10 -27.39
C ILE A 175 -7.56 -8.66 -28.68
N LYS A 176 -7.96 -9.25 -29.82
CA LYS A 176 -7.59 -8.73 -31.12
C LYS A 176 -8.22 -7.35 -31.24
N ILE A 177 -7.42 -6.31 -30.95
CA ILE A 177 -7.84 -4.93 -31.19
C ILE A 177 -8.04 -4.81 -32.70
N GLY A 178 -9.28 -4.67 -33.10
CA GLY A 178 -9.60 -4.45 -34.51
C GLY A 178 -8.89 -3.18 -34.99
N LYS A 179 -8.14 -3.29 -36.08
CA LYS A 179 -7.39 -2.17 -36.71
C LYS A 179 -8.26 -0.92 -36.97
N GLU A 180 -9.57 -1.04 -36.94
CA GLU A 180 -10.53 0.04 -37.19
C GLU A 180 -10.59 1.10 -36.09
N TYR A 181 -10.28 0.77 -34.83
CA TYR A 181 -10.29 1.76 -33.75
C TYR A 181 -9.13 2.77 -33.82
N LEU A 182 -8.05 2.43 -34.51
CA LEU A 182 -6.87 3.30 -34.66
C LEU A 182 -6.99 4.30 -35.82
N LYS A 183 -8.04 4.21 -36.67
CA LYS A 183 -8.21 5.02 -37.87
C LYS A 183 -9.16 6.23 -37.74
N LYS A 184 -9.64 6.57 -36.55
CA LYS A 184 -10.34 7.86 -36.38
C LYS A 184 -9.31 8.98 -36.46
N ASN A 185 -9.20 9.62 -37.63
CA ASN A 185 -8.52 10.90 -37.80
C ASN A 185 -9.21 11.89 -36.88
N PHE A 186 -8.61 12.19 -35.74
CA PHE A 186 -9.04 13.32 -34.92
C PHE A 186 -8.79 14.58 -35.74
N PRO A 187 -9.77 15.48 -35.88
CA PRO A 187 -9.56 16.74 -36.59
C PRO A 187 -8.38 17.46 -35.95
N TYR A 188 -7.44 17.90 -36.78
CA TYR A 188 -6.26 18.63 -36.34
C TYR A 188 -6.72 19.91 -35.67
N LYS A 189 -6.56 20.02 -34.35
CA LYS A 189 -6.87 21.25 -33.63
C LYS A 189 -5.64 22.12 -33.55
N ASN A 190 -5.87 23.45 -33.59
CA ASN A 190 -4.81 24.42 -33.34
C ASN A 190 -4.18 24.14 -31.95
N PRO A 191 -2.84 24.21 -31.79
CA PRO A 191 -2.17 24.02 -30.50
C PRO A 191 -2.76 24.84 -29.34
N GLU A 192 -3.20 26.10 -29.63
CA GLU A 192 -3.88 26.94 -28.62
C GLU A 192 -5.20 26.33 -28.12
N GLU A 193 -5.99 25.73 -29.01
CA GLU A 193 -7.23 25.04 -28.63
C GLU A 193 -6.95 23.80 -27.78
N ILE A 194 -5.90 23.05 -28.13
CA ILE A 194 -5.47 21.87 -27.33
C ILE A 194 -5.07 22.30 -25.93
N ILE A 195 -4.31 23.40 -25.79
CA ILE A 195 -3.93 23.95 -24.49
C ILE A 195 -5.17 24.41 -23.70
N LYS A 196 -6.11 25.09 -24.33
CA LYS A 196 -7.38 25.52 -23.69
C LYS A 196 -8.18 24.33 -23.21
N LEU A 197 -8.30 23.26 -24.02
CA LEU A 197 -8.98 22.03 -23.65
C LEU A 197 -8.29 21.31 -22.51
N SER A 198 -6.96 21.20 -22.52
CA SER A 198 -6.20 20.54 -21.46
C SER A 198 -6.32 21.28 -20.11
N ARG A 199 -6.58 22.57 -20.14
CA ARG A 199 -6.78 23.44 -18.96
C ARG A 199 -8.25 23.59 -18.56
N ASN A 200 -9.18 23.03 -19.31
CA ASN A 200 -10.61 23.12 -19.01
C ASN A 200 -10.89 22.39 -17.68
N LYS A 201 -11.50 23.09 -16.72
CA LYS A 201 -11.84 22.54 -15.40
C LYS A 201 -12.89 21.44 -15.45
N ASN A 202 -13.76 21.46 -16.48
CA ASN A 202 -14.89 20.52 -16.62
C ASN A 202 -14.52 19.23 -17.37
N ARG A 203 -13.26 19.08 -17.82
CA ARG A 203 -12.87 17.82 -18.48
C ARG A 203 -12.77 16.68 -17.48
N PRO A 204 -13.02 15.43 -17.91
CA PRO A 204 -12.79 14.27 -17.07
C PRO A 204 -11.34 14.20 -16.59
N LYS A 205 -11.15 13.84 -15.32
CA LYS A 205 -9.85 13.65 -14.68
C LYS A 205 -9.64 12.17 -14.37
N ALA A 206 -8.46 11.82 -13.88
CA ALA A 206 -8.09 10.43 -13.63
C ALA A 206 -9.15 9.67 -12.81
N ARG A 207 -9.64 10.23 -11.70
CA ARG A 207 -10.65 9.57 -10.85
C ARG A 207 -11.94 9.21 -11.60
N TYR A 208 -12.39 10.08 -12.52
CA TYR A 208 -13.54 9.77 -13.36
C TYR A 208 -13.32 8.50 -14.21
N TYR A 209 -12.14 8.36 -14.81
CA TYR A 209 -11.81 7.16 -15.59
C TYR A 209 -11.67 5.92 -14.70
N LEU A 210 -11.08 6.08 -13.50
CA LEU A 210 -10.95 4.97 -12.56
C LEU A 210 -12.32 4.41 -12.13
N GLU A 211 -13.28 5.27 -11.86
CA GLU A 211 -14.63 4.90 -11.42
C GLU A 211 -15.49 4.30 -12.54
N ASN A 212 -15.24 4.66 -13.80
CA ASN A 212 -16.08 4.23 -14.93
C ASN A 212 -15.48 3.10 -15.77
N ILE A 213 -14.16 2.88 -15.73
CA ILE A 213 -13.49 1.85 -16.54
C ILE A 213 -13.16 0.61 -15.71
N PHE A 214 -12.76 0.81 -14.44
CA PHE A 214 -12.29 -0.27 -13.61
C PHE A 214 -13.34 -0.72 -12.61
N THR A 215 -13.36 -2.02 -12.37
CA THR A 215 -14.14 -2.62 -11.29
C THR A 215 -13.22 -3.09 -10.17
N ASN A 216 -13.73 -3.21 -8.95
CA ASN A 216 -12.97 -3.75 -7.81
C ASN A 216 -11.65 -3.01 -7.54
N PHE A 217 -11.67 -1.68 -7.60
CA PHE A 217 -10.46 -0.87 -7.40
C PHE A 217 -10.06 -0.82 -5.92
N PHE A 218 -8.84 -1.26 -5.63
CA PHE A 218 -8.18 -1.16 -4.34
C PHE A 218 -7.07 -0.11 -4.44
N GLU A 219 -7.28 1.06 -3.86
CA GLU A 219 -6.32 2.16 -3.84
C GLU A 219 -5.18 1.84 -2.87
N ILE A 220 -3.93 2.07 -3.32
CA ILE A 220 -2.69 1.86 -2.58
C ILE A 220 -2.06 3.23 -2.36
N HIS A 221 -1.74 3.56 -1.10
CA HIS A 221 -1.19 4.85 -0.72
C HIS A 221 0.30 4.76 -0.38
N GLY A 222 0.97 5.90 -0.52
CA GLY A 222 2.29 6.14 0.04
C GLY A 222 3.48 5.57 -0.72
N ASP A 223 4.62 6.21 -0.43
CA ASP A 223 5.92 5.87 -1.01
C ASP A 223 6.80 5.00 -0.07
N ARG A 224 6.36 4.75 1.16
CA ARG A 224 7.09 4.06 2.25
C ARG A 224 8.31 4.84 2.77
N VAL A 225 8.46 6.12 2.40
CA VAL A 225 9.62 6.95 2.78
C VAL A 225 9.19 8.21 3.52
N SER A 226 8.33 9.04 2.90
CA SER A 226 8.06 10.37 3.43
C SER A 226 6.60 10.80 3.43
N TYR A 227 5.89 10.67 2.29
CA TYR A 227 4.54 11.19 2.14
C TYR A 227 3.68 10.40 1.15
N ASP A 228 2.36 10.59 1.26
CA ASP A 228 1.42 10.18 0.22
C ASP A 228 1.10 11.36 -0.70
N ASP A 229 1.68 11.38 -1.90
CA ASP A 229 1.38 12.39 -2.90
C ASP A 229 0.01 12.12 -3.54
N THR A 230 -0.94 13.02 -3.28
CA THR A 230 -2.31 12.91 -3.80
C THR A 230 -2.45 13.30 -5.27
N SER A 231 -1.40 13.84 -5.91
CA SER A 231 -1.36 14.08 -7.36
C SER A 231 -1.17 12.79 -8.16
N ILE A 232 -0.79 11.70 -7.51
CA ILE A 232 -0.70 10.36 -8.08
C ILE A 232 -1.62 9.41 -7.32
N ILE A 233 -2.57 8.82 -8.04
CA ILE A 233 -3.41 7.74 -7.56
C ILE A 233 -2.79 6.43 -8.03
N THR A 234 -2.52 5.50 -7.11
CA THR A 234 -2.05 4.15 -7.43
C THR A 234 -3.00 3.12 -6.85
N GLY A 235 -3.11 1.97 -7.50
CA GLY A 235 -3.95 0.89 -6.99
C GLY A 235 -4.06 -0.28 -7.95
N ILE A 236 -4.74 -1.32 -7.50
CA ILE A 236 -5.04 -2.50 -8.31
C ILE A 236 -6.53 -2.54 -8.57
N GLY A 237 -6.91 -2.77 -9.83
CA GLY A 237 -8.31 -2.89 -10.23
C GLY A 237 -8.48 -3.92 -11.32
N LYS A 238 -9.72 -4.17 -11.75
CA LYS A 238 -10.00 -5.05 -12.86
C LYS A 238 -10.53 -4.26 -14.06
N ILE A 239 -10.02 -4.60 -15.25
CA ILE A 239 -10.59 -4.19 -16.52
C ILE A 239 -10.93 -5.43 -17.33
N SER A 240 -12.19 -5.57 -17.74
CA SER A 240 -12.67 -6.78 -18.45
C SER A 240 -12.32 -8.09 -17.72
N GLY A 241 -12.38 -8.09 -16.39
CA GLY A 241 -12.06 -9.25 -15.55
C GLY A 241 -10.58 -9.48 -15.28
N GLN A 242 -9.66 -8.76 -15.95
CA GLN A 242 -8.23 -8.87 -15.75
C GLN A 242 -7.73 -7.88 -14.71
N SER A 243 -6.96 -8.35 -13.73
CA SER A 243 -6.28 -7.48 -12.76
C SER A 243 -5.19 -6.66 -13.43
N VAL A 244 -5.14 -5.37 -13.11
CA VAL A 244 -4.12 -4.45 -13.60
C VAL A 244 -3.67 -3.52 -12.47
N MET A 245 -2.40 -3.15 -12.47
CA MET A 245 -1.88 -2.06 -11.67
C MET A 245 -2.17 -0.74 -12.36
N ILE A 246 -2.62 0.25 -11.60
CA ILE A 246 -3.01 1.54 -12.13
C ILE A 246 -2.11 2.62 -11.52
N ILE A 247 -1.59 3.50 -12.37
CA ILE A 247 -0.89 4.73 -11.98
C ILE A 247 -1.58 5.87 -12.70
N ALA A 248 -2.24 6.76 -11.98
CA ALA A 248 -3.02 7.82 -12.57
C ALA A 248 -2.62 9.18 -12.01
N GLN A 249 -2.19 10.07 -12.87
CA GLN A 249 -1.91 11.45 -12.51
C GLN A 249 -3.21 12.24 -12.45
N GLN A 250 -3.38 13.01 -11.38
CA GLN A 250 -4.59 13.78 -11.13
C GLN A 250 -4.28 15.24 -10.83
N LYS A 251 -4.70 16.14 -11.71
CA LYS A 251 -4.69 17.57 -11.40
C LYS A 251 -5.67 17.87 -10.28
N SER A 252 -5.20 18.52 -9.21
CA SER A 252 -6.06 18.99 -8.11
C SER A 252 -7.02 20.08 -8.58
N GLU A 253 -8.26 20.06 -8.05
CA GLU A 253 -9.25 21.12 -8.30
C GLU A 253 -9.15 22.29 -7.35
N LYS A 254 -8.59 22.05 -6.20
CA LYS A 254 -8.51 23.06 -5.14
C LYS A 254 -7.06 23.49 -4.97
N ASN A 255 -6.84 24.79 -4.91
CA ASN A 255 -5.70 25.40 -4.24
C ASN A 255 -5.76 25.02 -2.73
N ILE A 256 -5.65 23.73 -2.42
CA ILE A 256 -5.35 23.31 -1.06
C ILE A 256 -3.88 23.70 -0.90
N ARG A 257 -3.66 24.96 -0.54
CA ARG A 257 -2.45 25.38 0.14
C ARG A 257 -2.39 24.54 1.42
N ARG A 258 -1.95 23.28 1.30
CA ARG A 258 -1.39 22.63 2.46
C ARG A 258 -0.20 23.50 2.83
N LYS A 259 -0.21 24.01 4.04
CA LYS A 259 0.98 24.50 4.75
C LYS A 259 1.85 23.27 5.08
N SER A 260 2.23 22.52 4.08
CA SER A 260 3.34 21.59 4.15
C SER A 260 4.53 22.32 3.51
N SER A 261 5.67 22.19 4.09
CA SER A 261 6.94 22.76 3.68
C SER A 261 7.38 22.40 2.24
N SER A 262 6.65 21.55 1.55
CA SER A 262 6.79 21.21 0.13
C SER A 262 5.65 21.87 -0.66
N GLY A 263 5.99 22.94 -1.38
CA GLY A 263 5.05 23.80 -2.10
C GLY A 263 4.51 23.21 -3.39
N SER A 264 3.89 22.04 -3.37
CA SER A 264 3.22 21.46 -4.55
C SER A 264 1.98 22.29 -4.91
N GLN A 265 2.04 23.02 -6.02
CA GLN A 265 0.92 23.73 -6.61
C GLN A 265 0.16 22.81 -7.57
N SER A 266 -1.14 22.63 -7.33
CA SER A 266 -2.17 22.13 -8.28
C SER A 266 -1.77 21.04 -9.30
N GLY A 267 -1.38 19.83 -8.82
CA GLY A 267 -1.19 18.66 -9.68
C GLY A 267 0.21 18.49 -10.24
N GLU A 268 1.18 19.24 -9.72
CA GLU A 268 2.60 18.95 -9.89
C GLU A 268 2.98 17.72 -9.06
N ILE A 269 3.84 16.88 -9.63
CA ILE A 269 4.25 15.64 -8.99
C ILE A 269 5.49 15.91 -8.14
N THR A 270 5.40 15.56 -6.86
CA THR A 270 6.53 15.66 -5.92
C THR A 270 7.47 14.46 -6.04
N PRO A 271 8.69 14.50 -5.47
CA PRO A 271 9.57 13.34 -5.36
C PRO A 271 8.90 12.12 -4.71
N SER A 272 8.05 12.33 -3.70
CA SER A 272 7.26 11.24 -3.11
C SER A 272 6.27 10.62 -4.10
N GLY A 273 5.66 11.42 -4.99
CA GLY A 273 4.80 10.93 -6.05
C GLY A 273 5.53 10.03 -7.06
N PHE A 274 6.75 10.40 -7.44
CA PHE A 274 7.58 9.53 -8.28
C PHE A 274 7.95 8.22 -7.57
N ARG A 275 8.32 8.26 -6.27
CA ARG A 275 8.59 7.06 -5.49
C ARG A 275 7.35 6.17 -5.33
N LYS A 276 6.17 6.78 -5.11
CA LYS A 276 4.88 6.07 -5.07
C LYS A 276 4.59 5.36 -6.41
N ALA A 277 4.81 6.04 -7.55
CA ALA A 277 4.66 5.43 -8.86
C ALA A 277 5.67 4.28 -9.08
N THR A 278 6.94 4.47 -8.71
CA THR A 278 7.97 3.42 -8.78
C THR A 278 7.58 2.21 -7.92
N ARG A 279 7.07 2.44 -6.71
CA ARG A 279 6.57 1.36 -5.84
C ARG A 279 5.43 0.58 -6.52
N ALA A 280 4.48 1.27 -7.16
CA ALA A 280 3.40 0.61 -7.90
C ALA A 280 3.93 -0.24 -9.07
N ILE A 281 4.95 0.23 -9.80
CA ILE A 281 5.62 -0.54 -10.86
C ILE A 281 6.26 -1.81 -10.28
N ASN A 282 6.99 -1.69 -9.18
CA ASN A 282 7.63 -2.84 -8.52
C ASN A 282 6.59 -3.87 -8.02
N LEU A 283 5.44 -3.41 -7.51
CA LEU A 283 4.34 -4.30 -7.12
C LEU A 283 3.69 -4.98 -8.34
N ALA A 284 3.55 -4.26 -9.46
CA ALA A 284 3.05 -4.84 -10.71
C ALA A 284 3.96 -5.96 -11.23
N GLU A 285 5.28 -5.75 -11.16
CA GLU A 285 6.28 -6.77 -11.51
C GLU A 285 6.21 -7.97 -10.56
N LEU A 286 6.18 -7.71 -9.23
CA LEU A 286 6.09 -8.74 -8.20
C LEU A 286 4.86 -9.64 -8.39
N PHE A 287 3.71 -9.03 -8.64
CA PHE A 287 2.45 -9.75 -8.81
C PHE A 287 2.18 -10.19 -10.25
N LYS A 288 3.08 -9.87 -11.18
CA LYS A 288 2.97 -10.20 -12.61
C LYS A 288 1.65 -9.74 -13.24
N ILE A 289 1.21 -8.55 -12.89
CA ILE A 289 0.01 -7.93 -13.45
C ILE A 289 0.38 -6.79 -14.40
N PRO A 290 -0.38 -6.57 -15.48
CA PRO A 290 -0.15 -5.47 -16.42
C PRO A 290 -0.30 -4.10 -15.74
N LEU A 291 0.38 -3.10 -16.30
CA LEU A 291 0.32 -1.72 -15.84
C LEU A 291 -0.50 -0.87 -16.82
N VAL A 292 -1.38 -0.03 -16.26
CA VAL A 292 -2.12 1.00 -16.99
C VAL A 292 -1.78 2.36 -16.40
N SER A 293 -1.32 3.29 -17.23
CA SER A 293 -0.98 4.64 -16.79
C SER A 293 -1.89 5.68 -17.44
N PHE A 294 -2.35 6.65 -16.63
CA PHE A 294 -3.05 7.86 -17.07
C PHE A 294 -2.15 9.04 -16.82
N VAL A 295 -1.75 9.72 -17.91
CA VAL A 295 -0.83 10.86 -17.84
C VAL A 295 -1.62 12.17 -17.94
N ASP A 296 -1.62 12.97 -16.87
CA ASP A 296 -2.28 14.25 -16.80
C ASP A 296 -1.59 15.15 -15.76
N THR A 297 -0.49 15.76 -16.16
CA THR A 297 0.31 16.60 -15.27
C THR A 297 0.76 17.88 -15.96
N PRO A 298 0.92 19.00 -15.23
CA PRO A 298 1.60 20.19 -15.72
C PRO A 298 3.13 20.04 -15.72
N GLY A 299 3.66 19.06 -14.97
CA GLY A 299 5.09 18.84 -14.79
C GLY A 299 5.44 18.42 -13.36
N PRO A 300 6.74 18.25 -13.05
CA PRO A 300 7.22 18.01 -11.70
C PRO A 300 7.11 19.27 -10.84
N ALA A 301 7.00 19.07 -9.53
CA ALA A 301 7.10 20.17 -8.57
C ALA A 301 8.51 20.77 -8.59
N LEU A 302 8.56 22.10 -8.62
CA LEU A 302 9.82 22.85 -8.53
C LEU A 302 10.07 23.17 -7.06
N GLY A 303 10.95 22.43 -6.41
CA GLY A 303 11.32 22.62 -5.02
C GLY A 303 12.62 21.91 -4.69
N MET A 304 13.24 22.32 -3.60
CA MET A 304 14.33 21.55 -2.98
C MET A 304 13.69 20.64 -1.93
N GLU A 305 13.62 19.36 -2.17
CA GLU A 305 13.33 18.30 -1.22
C GLU A 305 14.52 17.37 -1.07
#